data_46426f5fec0f42bc8616efae42892d31
#
_entry.id   46426f5fec0f42bc8616efae42892d31
#
_cell.length_a   1.000
_cell.length_b   1.000
_cell.length_c   1.000
_cell.angle_alpha   90.00
_cell.angle_beta   90.00
_cell.angle_gamma   90.00
#
_symmetry.space_group_name_H-M   'P 1'
#
loop_
_entity.id
_entity.type
_entity.pdbx_description
1 polymer ?
#
loop_
_entity_poly.entity_id
_entity_poly.type
_entity_poly.pdbx_seq_one_letter_code
_entity_poly.pdbx_strand_id
1 'polypeptide(L)'
;MSKPEVFQVELLHGDQARSIQVSPDEHIWDAAFKAGIVLPAMCHQGYCLTCAGRLDNDGEVDQADSEQYYPHDREAGFVLLCTGRPRSNLRIRTHQAKAMREFRKSKNLPAPYSWNAG
;
A
#
# COMPACT_ATOMS: atom_id res chain seq x y z
N MET A 1 20.21 -3.60 -24.95
CA MET A 1 20.04 -3.19 -23.56
C MET A 1 18.59 -2.89 -23.26
N SER A 2 18.07 -3.57 -22.29
CA SER A 2 16.70 -3.32 -21.89
C SER A 2 16.62 -2.09 -20.99
N LYS A 3 15.58 -1.31 -21.14
CA LYS A 3 15.28 -0.22 -20.21
C LYS A 3 14.82 -0.82 -18.89
N PRO A 4 15.12 -0.15 -17.76
CA PRO A 4 14.53 -0.60 -16.51
C PRO A 4 13.00 -0.58 -16.64
N GLU A 5 12.38 -1.63 -16.19
CA GLU A 5 10.94 -1.69 -16.18
C GLU A 5 10.42 -0.74 -15.11
N VAL A 6 9.41 0.06 -15.44
CA VAL A 6 8.72 0.89 -14.45
C VAL A 6 7.23 0.70 -14.64
N PHE A 7 6.50 0.81 -13.55
CA PHE A 7 5.06 0.72 -13.57
C PHE A 7 4.46 2.07 -13.21
N GLN A 8 3.34 2.37 -13.80
CA GLN A 8 2.60 3.57 -13.46
C GLN A 8 1.68 3.27 -12.29
N VAL A 9 1.81 4.06 -11.24
CA VAL A 9 1.00 3.90 -10.04
C VAL A 9 0.20 5.18 -9.84
N GLU A 10 -1.11 5.05 -9.91
CA GLU A 10 -2.02 6.16 -9.66
C GLU A 10 -2.47 6.09 -8.19
N LEU A 11 -2.26 7.19 -7.47
CA LEU A 11 -2.60 7.29 -6.05
C LEU A 11 -3.83 8.18 -5.91
N LEU A 12 -4.88 7.65 -5.31
CA LEU A 12 -6.16 8.32 -5.17
C LEU A 12 -6.39 8.69 -3.70
N HIS A 13 -6.72 9.94 -3.45
CA HIS A 13 -7.09 10.41 -2.11
C HIS A 13 -8.18 11.47 -2.25
N GLY A 14 -9.39 11.13 -1.80
CA GLY A 14 -10.54 12.01 -2.00
C GLY A 14 -10.77 12.23 -3.48
N ASP A 15 -10.82 13.50 -3.91
CA ASP A 15 -11.02 13.86 -5.29
C ASP A 15 -9.73 13.99 -6.08
N GLN A 16 -8.58 13.74 -5.45
CA GLN A 16 -7.28 13.90 -6.10
C GLN A 16 -6.76 12.59 -6.62
N ALA A 17 -6.15 12.65 -7.81
CA ALA A 17 -5.46 11.50 -8.39
C ALA A 17 -4.09 11.97 -8.85
N ARG A 18 -3.04 11.27 -8.41
CA ARG A 18 -1.67 11.62 -8.75
C ARG A 18 -0.95 10.38 -9.23
N SER A 19 -0.28 10.49 -10.36
CA SER A 19 0.44 9.36 -10.97
C SER A 19 1.93 9.50 -10.75
N ILE A 20 2.57 8.39 -10.39
CA ILE A 20 4.01 8.30 -10.26
C ILE A 20 4.50 7.08 -11.02
N GLN A 21 5.81 7.04 -11.30
CA GLN A 21 6.45 5.88 -11.87
C GLN A 21 7.27 5.19 -10.80
N VAL A 22 7.10 3.88 -10.68
CA VAL A 22 7.75 3.09 -9.64
C VAL A 22 8.42 1.89 -10.28
N SER A 23 9.69 1.67 -9.99
CA SER A 23 10.36 0.48 -10.48
C SER A 23 9.96 -0.74 -9.65
N PRO A 24 10.09 -1.97 -10.19
CA PRO A 24 9.75 -3.17 -9.41
C PRO A 24 10.64 -3.38 -8.18
N ASP A 25 11.73 -2.64 -8.09
CA ASP A 25 12.65 -2.73 -6.95
C ASP A 25 12.41 -1.66 -5.89
N GLU A 26 11.48 -0.73 -6.14
CA GLU A 26 11.18 0.35 -5.21
C GLU A 26 9.92 0.06 -4.41
N HIS A 27 9.92 0.47 -3.15
CA HIS A 27 8.67 0.51 -2.39
C HIS A 27 7.84 1.70 -2.86
N ILE A 28 6.54 1.50 -2.97
CA ILE A 28 5.64 2.52 -3.50
C ILE A 28 5.69 3.79 -2.65
N TRP A 29 5.74 3.65 -1.32
CA TRP A 29 5.81 4.80 -0.42
C TRP A 29 7.04 5.66 -0.70
N ASP A 30 8.19 5.00 -0.89
CA ASP A 30 9.45 5.71 -1.15
C ASP A 30 9.41 6.47 -2.47
N ALA A 31 8.86 5.85 -3.51
CA ALA A 31 8.74 6.50 -4.82
C ALA A 31 7.80 7.69 -4.74
N ALA A 32 6.70 7.58 -3.99
CA ALA A 32 5.79 8.69 -3.77
C ALA A 32 6.48 9.83 -3.05
N PHE A 33 7.26 9.53 -2.03
CA PHE A 33 8.00 10.54 -1.28
C PHE A 33 8.98 11.31 -2.17
N LYS A 34 9.70 10.59 -3.02
CA LYS A 34 10.61 11.24 -4.00
C LYS A 34 9.86 12.16 -4.95
N ALA A 35 8.62 11.85 -5.25
CA ALA A 35 7.77 12.66 -6.12
C ALA A 35 7.07 13.80 -5.40
N GLY A 36 7.35 14.00 -4.11
CA GLY A 36 6.76 15.06 -3.32
C GLY A 36 5.42 14.70 -2.69
N ILE A 37 5.06 13.43 -2.67
CA ILE A 37 3.80 12.96 -2.08
C ILE A 37 4.11 12.26 -0.78
N VAL A 38 3.67 12.84 0.35
CA VAL A 38 3.89 12.26 1.66
C VAL A 38 2.65 11.46 2.04
N LEU A 39 2.82 10.14 2.12
CA LEU A 39 1.75 9.23 2.51
C LEU A 39 1.91 8.84 3.98
N PRO A 40 0.82 8.48 4.67
CA PRO A 40 0.93 8.07 6.07
C PRO A 40 1.84 6.85 6.24
N ALA A 41 2.67 6.86 7.27
CA ALA A 41 3.47 5.71 7.65
C ALA A 41 3.98 5.88 9.07
N MET A 42 4.25 4.76 9.73
CA MET A 42 4.84 4.75 11.07
C MET A 42 6.02 3.80 11.16
N CYS A 43 5.79 2.51 10.86
CA CYS A 43 6.81 1.50 11.09
C CYS A 43 7.75 1.28 9.91
N HIS A 44 7.31 1.54 8.69
CA HIS A 44 8.04 1.26 7.44
C HIS A 44 8.47 -0.20 7.30
N GLN A 45 7.83 -1.11 8.04
CA GLN A 45 8.17 -2.54 8.04
C GLN A 45 6.99 -3.43 7.66
N GLY A 46 5.81 -2.83 7.45
CA GLY A 46 4.65 -3.58 6.99
C GLY A 46 3.88 -4.30 8.07
N TYR A 47 3.80 -3.74 9.27
CA TYR A 47 2.96 -4.34 10.32
C TYR A 47 1.97 -3.36 10.97
N CYS A 48 2.23 -2.06 10.93
CA CYS A 48 1.37 -1.12 11.67
C CYS A 48 0.10 -0.72 10.94
N LEU A 49 0.02 -0.98 9.64
CA LEU A 49 -1.12 -0.67 8.76
C LEU A 49 -1.33 0.81 8.48
N THR A 50 -0.51 1.69 9.04
CA THR A 50 -0.68 3.14 8.85
C THR A 50 -0.54 3.54 7.38
N CYS A 51 0.29 2.83 6.60
CA CYS A 51 0.52 3.11 5.19
C CYS A 51 -0.46 2.39 4.26
N ALA A 52 -1.54 1.84 4.80
CA ALA A 52 -2.44 1.00 4.02
C ALA A 52 -3.09 1.74 2.85
N GLY A 53 -3.19 1.04 1.73
CA GLY A 53 -3.96 1.44 0.58
C GLY A 53 -4.85 0.31 0.14
N ARG A 54 -5.71 0.55 -0.84
CA ARG A 54 -6.57 -0.47 -1.39
C ARG A 54 -6.54 -0.38 -2.90
N LEU A 55 -6.32 -1.52 -3.57
CA LEU A 55 -6.29 -1.56 -5.02
C LEU A 55 -7.66 -1.26 -5.60
N ASP A 56 -7.67 -0.40 -6.61
CA ASP A 56 -8.87 -0.01 -7.33
C ASP A 56 -8.86 -0.60 -8.76
N ASN A 57 -7.97 -1.55 -9.01
CA ASN A 57 -7.90 -2.29 -10.26
C ASN A 57 -7.39 -3.71 -9.96
N ASP A 58 -7.17 -4.50 -10.99
CA ASP A 58 -6.70 -5.89 -10.86
C ASP A 58 -5.18 -6.01 -10.78
N GLY A 59 -4.50 -4.97 -10.30
CA GLY A 59 -3.04 -4.97 -10.25
C GLY A 59 -2.47 -5.89 -9.18
N GLU A 60 -1.16 -6.09 -9.26
CA GLU A 60 -0.41 -6.91 -8.32
C GLU A 60 0.65 -6.11 -7.61
N VAL A 61 0.80 -6.38 -6.31
CA VAL A 61 1.82 -5.77 -5.45
C VAL A 61 2.57 -6.89 -4.75
N ASP A 62 3.89 -6.81 -4.76
CA ASP A 62 4.75 -7.74 -4.03
C ASP A 62 4.90 -7.24 -2.60
N GLN A 63 4.41 -8.02 -1.64
CA GLN A 63 4.45 -7.69 -0.23
C GLN A 63 5.45 -8.55 0.55
N ALA A 64 6.42 -9.14 -0.13
CA ALA A 64 7.39 -10.02 0.52
C ALA A 64 8.20 -9.31 1.61
N ASP A 65 8.36 -7.99 1.52
CA ASP A 65 9.10 -7.21 2.52
C ASP A 65 8.25 -6.83 3.73
N SER A 66 6.96 -7.15 3.73
CA SER A 66 6.07 -6.80 4.84
C SER A 66 6.19 -7.82 5.96
N GLU A 67 6.29 -7.35 7.20
CA GLU A 67 6.37 -8.26 8.34
C GLU A 67 5.06 -9.01 8.58
N GLN A 68 3.92 -8.35 8.36
CA GLN A 68 2.62 -8.96 8.58
C GLN A 68 1.66 -8.58 7.44
N TYR A 69 1.61 -9.43 6.43
CA TYR A 69 0.68 -9.28 5.33
C TYR A 69 0.08 -10.66 5.04
N TYR A 70 -1.23 -10.76 5.08
CA TYR A 70 -1.94 -12.03 5.04
C TYR A 70 -2.69 -12.24 3.73
N PRO A 71 -2.94 -13.50 3.35
CA PRO A 71 -3.76 -13.77 2.16
C PRO A 71 -5.12 -13.09 2.17
N HIS A 72 -5.72 -12.94 3.35
CA HIS A 72 -7.00 -12.23 3.50
C HIS A 72 -6.89 -10.78 3.02
N ASP A 73 -5.76 -10.13 3.35
CA ASP A 73 -5.53 -8.73 2.94
C ASP A 73 -5.47 -8.64 1.42
N ARG A 74 -4.74 -9.57 0.80
CA ARG A 74 -4.60 -9.61 -0.65
C ARG A 74 -5.94 -9.82 -1.33
N GLU A 75 -6.75 -10.73 -0.82
CA GLU A 75 -8.07 -11.01 -1.38
C GLU A 75 -8.99 -9.80 -1.32
N ALA A 76 -8.88 -9.01 -0.24
CA ALA A 76 -9.66 -7.79 -0.10
C ALA A 76 -9.09 -6.60 -0.86
N GLY A 77 -7.92 -6.76 -1.46
CA GLY A 77 -7.27 -5.69 -2.23
C GLY A 77 -6.45 -4.72 -1.40
N PHE A 78 -6.23 -4.98 -0.11
CA PHE A 78 -5.41 -4.11 0.72
C PHE A 78 -3.93 -4.30 0.41
N VAL A 79 -3.18 -3.20 0.46
CA VAL A 79 -1.75 -3.20 0.25
C VAL A 79 -1.09 -2.30 1.29
N LEU A 80 0.16 -2.62 1.63
CA LEU A 80 0.97 -1.81 2.54
C LEU A 80 2.02 -1.08 1.72
N LEU A 81 1.88 0.23 1.59
CA LEU A 81 2.65 1.00 0.62
C LEU A 81 4.11 1.18 1.00
N CYS A 82 4.42 1.18 2.30
CA CYS A 82 5.80 1.37 2.75
C CYS A 82 6.69 0.16 2.46
N THR A 83 6.10 -1.01 2.20
CA THR A 83 6.84 -2.24 1.91
C THR A 83 6.42 -2.90 0.60
N GLY A 84 5.35 -2.41 -0.04
CA GLY A 84 4.87 -2.99 -1.29
C GLY A 84 5.67 -2.52 -2.49
N ARG A 85 5.99 -3.46 -3.38
CA ARG A 85 6.65 -3.18 -4.66
C ARG A 85 5.68 -3.49 -5.79
N PRO A 86 5.60 -2.66 -6.83
CA PRO A 86 4.65 -2.92 -7.91
C PRO A 86 5.08 -4.11 -8.78
N ARG A 87 4.11 -4.85 -9.25
CA ARG A 87 4.31 -5.92 -10.24
C ARG A 87 3.46 -5.70 -11.48
N SER A 88 2.72 -4.60 -11.52
CA SER A 88 1.92 -4.18 -12.66
C SER A 88 1.62 -2.71 -12.50
N ASN A 89 0.95 -2.12 -13.49
CA ASN A 89 0.40 -0.79 -13.30
C ASN A 89 -0.69 -0.86 -12.24
N LEU A 90 -0.74 0.14 -11.37
CA LEU A 90 -1.60 0.10 -10.20
C LEU A 90 -2.45 1.35 -10.10
N ARG A 91 -3.63 1.17 -9.53
CA ARG A 91 -4.50 2.26 -9.12
C ARG A 91 -4.88 1.98 -7.67
N ILE A 92 -4.46 2.86 -6.78
CA ILE A 92 -4.52 2.60 -5.34
C ILE A 92 -5.21 3.76 -4.63
N ARG A 93 -6.24 3.46 -3.86
CA ARG A 93 -6.80 4.42 -2.91
C ARG A 93 -5.93 4.43 -1.68
N THR A 94 -5.38 5.60 -1.33
CA THR A 94 -4.51 5.75 -0.17
C THR A 94 -5.32 6.04 1.08
N HIS A 95 -4.65 6.12 2.22
CA HIS A 95 -5.29 6.48 3.50
C HIS A 95 -6.36 5.48 3.92
N GLN A 96 -6.04 4.19 3.84
CA GLN A 96 -6.98 3.12 4.16
C GLN A 96 -6.68 2.42 5.48
N ALA A 97 -5.91 3.07 6.35
CA ALA A 97 -5.49 2.45 7.61
C ALA A 97 -6.70 1.99 8.46
N LYS A 98 -7.68 2.85 8.61
CA LYS A 98 -8.87 2.51 9.40
C LYS A 98 -9.63 1.34 8.80
N ALA A 99 -9.84 1.36 7.50
CA ALA A 99 -10.56 0.30 6.80
C ALA A 99 -9.83 -1.03 6.93
N MET A 100 -8.50 -1.02 6.78
CA MET A 100 -7.73 -2.24 6.89
C MET A 100 -7.70 -2.78 8.31
N ARG A 101 -7.60 -1.91 9.32
CA ARG A 101 -7.67 -2.34 10.72
C ARG A 101 -9.01 -2.97 11.06
N GLU A 102 -10.10 -2.37 10.61
CA GLU A 102 -11.43 -2.93 10.80
C GLU A 102 -11.58 -4.28 10.10
N PHE A 103 -11.06 -4.38 8.88
CA PHE A 103 -11.08 -5.64 8.14
C PHE A 103 -10.33 -6.74 8.90
N ARG A 104 -9.13 -6.44 9.39
CA ARG A 104 -8.35 -7.42 10.14
C ARG A 104 -9.04 -7.86 11.43
N LYS A 105 -9.65 -6.92 12.14
CA LYS A 105 -10.40 -7.25 13.35
C LYS A 105 -11.55 -8.21 13.03
N SER A 106 -12.22 -8.00 11.92
CA SER A 106 -13.34 -8.87 11.52
C SER A 106 -12.88 -10.29 11.18
N LYS A 107 -11.60 -10.47 10.86
CA LYS A 107 -11.02 -11.77 10.53
C LYS A 107 -10.17 -12.34 11.67
N ASN A 108 -10.18 -11.71 12.83
CA ASN A 108 -9.36 -12.08 13.98
C ASN A 108 -7.86 -12.07 13.67
N LEU A 109 -7.44 -11.13 12.82
CA LEU A 109 -6.05 -10.94 12.47
C LEU A 109 -5.47 -9.76 13.24
N PRO A 110 -4.14 -9.68 13.42
CA PRO A 110 -3.54 -8.55 14.13
C PRO A 110 -3.87 -7.22 13.46
N ALA A 111 -4.31 -6.26 14.28
CA ALA A 111 -4.65 -4.93 13.82
C ALA A 111 -4.02 -3.90 14.76
N PRO A 112 -2.70 -3.68 14.68
CA PRO A 112 -1.99 -2.78 15.58
C PRO A 112 -2.57 -1.37 15.57
N TYR A 113 -2.56 -0.74 16.75
CA TYR A 113 -3.06 0.62 16.95
C TYR A 113 -4.55 0.81 16.74
N SER A 114 -5.30 -0.26 16.57
CA SER A 114 -6.74 -0.17 16.32
C SER A 114 -7.52 0.28 17.54
N TRP A 115 -7.00 0.02 18.75
CA TRP A 115 -7.69 0.44 19.98
C TRP A 115 -7.74 1.95 20.15
N ASN A 116 -6.86 2.68 19.46
CA ASN A 116 -6.83 4.13 19.51
C ASN A 116 -7.74 4.77 18.47
N ALA A 117 -8.35 3.98 17.65
CA ALA A 117 -9.21 4.49 16.60
C ALA A 117 -10.61 4.83 17.12
N GLY A 118 -10.84 4.50 18.36
CA GLY A 118 -12.13 4.77 18.99
C GLY A 118 -12.34 6.23 19.32
#